data_d7ae6ec9f5354e988abea962152c0fe1
#
_entry.id   d7ae6ec9f5354e988abea962152c0fe1
#
_cell.length_a   1.000
_cell.length_b   1.000
_cell.length_c   1.000
_cell.angle_alpha   90.00
_cell.angle_beta   90.00
_cell.angle_gamma   90.00
#
_symmetry.space_group_name_H-M   'P 1'
#
loop_
_entity.id
_entity.type
_entity.pdbx_description
1 polymer ?
#
loop_
_entity_poly.entity_id
_entity_poly.type
_entity_poly.pdbx_seq_one_letter_code
_entity_poly.pdbx_strand_id
1 'polypeptide(L)'
;MSSLHIAHITDLHILEENQLNLGIDVRENFIKILKYIKADGTINKIVLGGDLGHDDPSEEVLLWIKSQLDQTKIDYRIIPGNHDSSQKLAKVFNLETEMEEGRLFFWDELDFGKIFYLDTSNGDLPMHQLAWVEEECGQSYQKFLLFMHHPPVLGNVHLMDENHALENMNQVQKILRNINNIQGIFCGHYHNERTIRLYNHMVMITPSTFAQIDDQSEIFNISSKTIGWRKIIWDGSSLSTYVKYL
;
A
#
# COMPACT_ATOMS: atom_id res chain seq x y z
N MET A 1 17.86 11.22 -16.49
CA MET A 1 16.67 10.35 -16.52
C MET A 1 15.61 10.97 -15.61
N SER A 2 14.35 10.96 -16.00
CA SER A 2 13.29 11.49 -15.14
C SER A 2 13.03 10.50 -14.01
N SER A 3 13.08 10.94 -12.76
CA SER A 3 12.72 10.12 -11.61
C SER A 3 11.22 10.13 -11.41
N LEU A 4 10.67 8.98 -10.99
CA LEU A 4 9.29 8.85 -10.53
C LEU A 4 9.24 9.19 -9.04
N HIS A 5 8.35 10.12 -8.67
CA HIS A 5 8.11 10.53 -7.29
C HIS A 5 6.72 10.05 -6.86
N ILE A 6 6.68 9.08 -5.97
CA ILE A 6 5.44 8.45 -5.51
C ILE A 6 5.13 8.93 -4.09
N ALA A 7 3.86 9.24 -3.84
CA ALA A 7 3.31 9.33 -2.50
C ALA A 7 2.56 8.03 -2.20
N HIS A 8 3.07 7.23 -1.28
CA HIS A 8 2.40 6.02 -0.77
C HIS A 8 1.61 6.38 0.49
N ILE A 9 0.31 6.21 0.41
CA ILE A 9 -0.69 6.48 1.46
C ILE A 9 -1.40 5.16 1.71
N THR A 10 -1.64 4.80 2.96
CA THR A 10 -2.28 3.52 3.31
C THR A 10 -3.13 3.62 4.57
N ASP A 11 -4.00 2.65 4.79
CA ASP A 11 -4.79 2.50 6.00
C ASP A 11 -5.59 3.79 6.31
N LEU A 12 -6.43 4.17 5.34
CA LEU A 12 -7.24 5.37 5.44
C LEU A 12 -8.44 5.18 6.37
N HIS A 13 -9.05 3.97 6.35
CA HIS A 13 -10.23 3.59 7.12
C HIS A 13 -11.36 4.63 7.06
N ILE A 14 -11.65 5.12 5.84
CA ILE A 14 -12.69 6.13 5.62
C ILE A 14 -14.05 5.56 5.99
N LEU A 15 -14.81 6.33 6.77
CA LEU A 15 -16.19 6.06 7.13
C LEU A 15 -17.17 6.89 6.29
N GLU A 16 -18.47 6.62 6.48
CA GLU A 16 -19.54 7.43 5.91
C GLU A 16 -19.44 8.90 6.38
N GLU A 17 -20.09 9.79 5.66
CA GLU A 17 -20.05 11.21 5.97
C GLU A 17 -20.54 11.50 7.40
N ASN A 18 -19.87 12.43 8.06
CA ASN A 18 -20.14 12.82 9.46
C ASN A 18 -19.89 11.73 10.52
N GLN A 19 -19.20 10.64 10.18
CA GLN A 19 -18.78 9.65 11.15
C GLN A 19 -17.31 9.83 11.54
N LEU A 20 -17.01 9.51 12.80
CA LEU A 20 -15.64 9.53 13.34
C LEU A 20 -15.20 8.10 13.64
N ASN A 21 -13.99 7.74 13.23
CA ASN A 21 -13.40 6.46 13.61
C ASN A 21 -12.64 6.64 14.94
N LEU A 22 -13.13 6.04 16.02
CA LEU A 22 -12.57 6.21 17.37
C LEU A 22 -12.30 7.68 17.76
N GLY A 23 -13.23 8.57 17.37
CA GLY A 23 -13.10 10.01 17.62
C GLY A 23 -12.07 10.72 16.73
N ILE A 24 -11.72 10.15 15.59
CA ILE A 24 -10.81 10.71 14.57
C ILE A 24 -11.61 10.97 13.30
N ASP A 25 -11.50 12.17 12.75
CA ASP A 25 -12.02 12.50 11.43
C ASP A 25 -11.05 12.02 10.33
N VAL A 26 -11.31 10.80 9.87
CA VAL A 26 -10.47 10.14 8.84
C VAL A 26 -10.58 10.81 7.46
N ARG A 27 -11.73 11.45 7.18
CA ARG A 27 -11.91 12.22 5.94
C ARG A 27 -11.06 13.50 5.95
N GLU A 28 -11.05 14.23 7.07
CA GLU A 28 -10.18 15.41 7.23
C GLU A 28 -8.70 15.03 7.14
N ASN A 29 -8.30 13.91 7.76
CA ASN A 29 -6.95 13.39 7.67
C ASN A 29 -6.52 13.14 6.21
N PHE A 30 -7.36 12.46 5.44
CA PHE A 30 -7.07 12.18 4.03
C PHE A 30 -6.97 13.47 3.20
N ILE A 31 -7.92 14.39 3.36
CA ILE A 31 -7.87 15.71 2.71
C ILE A 31 -6.59 16.47 3.07
N LYS A 32 -6.19 16.44 4.34
CA LYS A 32 -4.98 17.09 4.82
C LYS A 32 -3.73 16.52 4.13
N ILE A 33 -3.61 15.20 4.07
CA ILE A 33 -2.49 14.52 3.37
C ILE A 33 -2.45 14.91 1.89
N LEU A 34 -3.58 14.85 1.18
CA LEU A 34 -3.64 15.23 -0.23
C LEU A 34 -3.24 16.69 -0.47
N LYS A 35 -3.61 17.61 0.42
CA LYS A 35 -3.15 19.00 0.37
C LYS A 35 -1.62 19.12 0.49
N TYR A 36 -1.01 18.36 1.42
CA TYR A 36 0.45 18.34 1.58
C TYR A 36 1.17 17.72 0.37
N ILE A 37 0.64 16.64 -0.19
CA ILE A 37 1.16 16.02 -1.39
C ILE A 37 1.11 17.00 -2.58
N LYS A 38 -0.02 17.67 -2.76
CA LYS A 38 -0.18 18.68 -3.80
C LYS A 38 0.77 19.88 -3.63
N ALA A 39 0.99 20.31 -2.40
CA ALA A 39 1.91 21.40 -2.09
C ALA A 39 3.39 21.01 -2.28
N ASP A 40 3.75 19.72 -2.20
CA ASP A 40 5.11 19.23 -2.50
C ASP A 40 5.52 19.55 -3.95
N GLY A 41 4.57 19.51 -4.89
CA GLY A 41 4.76 19.91 -6.29
C GLY A 41 5.69 18.99 -7.11
N THR A 42 6.32 18.00 -6.48
CA THR A 42 7.22 17.06 -7.15
C THR A 42 6.58 15.68 -7.31
N ILE A 43 5.53 15.37 -6.57
CA ILE A 43 4.83 14.08 -6.63
C ILE A 43 4.09 13.98 -7.97
N ASN A 44 4.36 12.92 -8.72
CA ASN A 44 3.72 12.62 -9.99
C ASN A 44 2.91 11.31 -10.01
N LYS A 45 2.93 10.56 -8.92
CA LYS A 45 2.07 9.40 -8.71
C LYS A 45 1.65 9.25 -7.25
N ILE A 46 0.39 8.90 -7.00
CA ILE A 46 -0.11 8.49 -5.68
C ILE A 46 -0.39 6.99 -5.72
N VAL A 47 -0.01 6.25 -4.68
CA VAL A 47 -0.39 4.86 -4.49
C VAL A 47 -1.17 4.74 -3.18
N LEU A 48 -2.41 4.28 -3.25
CA LEU A 48 -3.19 3.89 -2.08
C LEU A 48 -2.92 2.43 -1.77
N GLY A 49 -2.32 2.18 -0.61
CA GLY A 49 -1.75 0.90 -0.18
C GLY A 49 -2.72 -0.06 0.51
N GLY A 50 -4.03 0.12 0.33
CA GLY A 50 -5.06 -0.73 0.93
C GLY A 50 -5.71 -0.11 2.17
N ASP A 51 -6.77 -0.77 2.65
CA ASP A 51 -7.64 -0.33 3.74
C ASP A 51 -8.16 1.09 3.49
N LEU A 52 -8.79 1.26 2.30
CA LEU A 52 -9.32 2.54 1.87
C LEU A 52 -10.53 2.94 2.73
N GLY A 53 -11.40 1.99 2.99
CA GLY A 53 -12.53 2.16 3.90
C GLY A 53 -12.40 1.35 5.17
N HIS A 54 -13.35 1.54 6.07
CA HIS A 54 -13.50 0.75 7.26
C HIS A 54 -14.58 -0.31 7.01
N ASP A 55 -14.26 -1.60 7.23
CA ASP A 55 -15.18 -2.73 7.10
C ASP A 55 -16.03 -2.77 5.81
N ASP A 56 -15.38 -3.13 4.68
CA ASP A 56 -16.03 -3.29 3.38
C ASP A 56 -16.81 -2.03 2.93
N PRO A 57 -16.10 -0.96 2.60
CA PRO A 57 -16.68 0.36 2.36
C PRO A 57 -17.81 0.34 1.33
N SER A 58 -18.78 1.21 1.52
CA SER A 58 -19.85 1.43 0.55
C SER A 58 -19.30 2.01 -0.76
N GLU A 59 -20.05 1.87 -1.86
CA GLU A 59 -19.70 2.49 -3.13
C GLU A 59 -19.62 4.03 -3.00
N GLU A 60 -20.44 4.64 -2.13
CA GLU A 60 -20.41 6.08 -1.86
C GLU A 60 -19.09 6.53 -1.22
N VAL A 61 -18.58 5.78 -0.24
CA VAL A 61 -17.27 6.04 0.37
C VAL A 61 -16.16 5.96 -0.67
N LEU A 62 -16.17 4.92 -1.50
CA LEU A 62 -15.15 4.73 -2.55
C LEU A 62 -15.21 5.83 -3.62
N LEU A 63 -16.41 6.23 -4.05
CA LEU A 63 -16.61 7.35 -4.98
C LEU A 63 -16.13 8.67 -4.38
N TRP A 64 -16.34 8.89 -3.08
CA TRP A 64 -15.81 10.06 -2.40
C TRP A 64 -14.28 10.06 -2.41
N ILE A 65 -13.62 8.94 -2.06
CA ILE A 65 -12.16 8.80 -2.13
C ILE A 65 -11.65 9.11 -3.54
N LYS A 66 -12.28 8.49 -4.54
CA LYS A 66 -11.94 8.72 -5.96
C LYS A 66 -12.06 10.20 -6.31
N SER A 67 -13.13 10.87 -5.90
CA SER A 67 -13.34 12.30 -6.17
C SER A 67 -12.24 13.19 -5.56
N GLN A 68 -11.75 12.84 -4.36
CA GLN A 68 -10.63 13.57 -3.73
C GLN A 68 -9.31 13.37 -4.49
N LEU A 69 -9.04 12.14 -4.96
CA LEU A 69 -7.86 11.86 -5.79
C LEU A 69 -7.92 12.60 -7.13
N ASP A 70 -9.05 12.56 -7.83
CA ASP A 70 -9.25 13.21 -9.13
C ASP A 70 -9.01 14.74 -9.04
N GLN A 71 -9.36 15.38 -7.91
CA GLN A 71 -9.11 16.80 -7.66
C GLN A 71 -7.60 17.12 -7.52
N THR A 72 -6.75 16.15 -7.24
CA THR A 72 -5.31 16.37 -7.18
C THR A 72 -4.69 16.57 -8.55
N LYS A 73 -5.26 15.96 -9.59
CA LYS A 73 -4.75 15.85 -10.96
C LYS A 73 -3.40 15.12 -11.04
N ILE A 74 -3.07 14.32 -10.02
CA ILE A 74 -1.90 13.45 -9.97
C ILE A 74 -2.37 12.06 -10.37
N ASP A 75 -1.60 11.34 -11.20
CA ASP A 75 -1.87 9.93 -11.52
C ASP A 75 -1.87 9.08 -10.25
N TYR A 76 -2.77 8.11 -10.16
CA TYR A 76 -2.86 7.27 -8.98
C TYR A 76 -3.11 5.79 -9.30
N ARG A 77 -2.71 4.94 -8.37
CA ARG A 77 -3.00 3.51 -8.34
C ARG A 77 -3.54 3.14 -6.97
N ILE A 78 -4.33 2.09 -6.93
CA ILE A 78 -4.88 1.54 -5.70
C ILE A 78 -4.64 0.03 -5.64
N ILE A 79 -4.43 -0.48 -4.45
CA ILE A 79 -4.51 -1.91 -4.14
C ILE A 79 -5.50 -2.11 -3.00
N PRO A 80 -6.16 -3.28 -2.90
CA PRO A 80 -7.04 -3.58 -1.79
C PRO A 80 -6.25 -3.96 -0.54
N GLY A 81 -6.78 -3.58 0.63
CA GLY A 81 -6.40 -4.12 1.93
C GLY A 81 -7.45 -5.13 2.43
N ASN A 82 -7.30 -5.63 3.65
CA ASN A 82 -8.22 -6.63 4.21
C ASN A 82 -9.61 -6.07 4.59
N HIS A 83 -9.75 -4.76 4.67
CA HIS A 83 -11.04 -4.09 4.84
C HIS A 83 -11.72 -3.73 3.50
N ASP A 84 -11.12 -4.05 2.36
CA ASP A 84 -11.64 -3.67 1.05
C ASP A 84 -12.14 -4.89 0.25
N SER A 85 -13.13 -4.67 -0.61
CA SER A 85 -13.53 -5.63 -1.64
C SER A 85 -12.84 -5.31 -2.97
N SER A 86 -12.01 -6.23 -3.48
CA SER A 86 -11.32 -6.09 -4.77
C SER A 86 -12.32 -5.80 -5.90
N GLN A 87 -13.50 -6.46 -5.90
CA GLN A 87 -14.55 -6.26 -6.91
C GLN A 87 -15.14 -4.85 -6.85
N LYS A 88 -15.41 -4.32 -5.64
CA LYS A 88 -15.93 -2.96 -5.49
C LYS A 88 -14.90 -1.92 -5.91
N LEU A 89 -13.63 -2.12 -5.51
CA LEU A 89 -12.55 -1.24 -5.94
C LEU A 89 -12.39 -1.26 -7.45
N ALA A 90 -12.31 -2.43 -8.08
CA ALA A 90 -12.19 -2.56 -9.52
C ALA A 90 -13.31 -1.80 -10.25
N LYS A 91 -14.57 -1.98 -9.82
CA LYS A 91 -15.74 -1.30 -10.40
C LYS A 91 -15.64 0.23 -10.27
N VAL A 92 -15.37 0.75 -9.06
CA VAL A 92 -15.38 2.21 -8.81
C VAL A 92 -14.21 2.90 -9.49
N PHE A 93 -13.05 2.26 -9.52
CA PHE A 93 -11.83 2.84 -10.09
C PHE A 93 -11.58 2.46 -11.56
N ASN A 94 -12.54 1.77 -12.22
CA ASN A 94 -12.47 1.30 -13.60
C ASN A 94 -11.25 0.40 -13.87
N LEU A 95 -11.04 -0.58 -13.00
CA LEU A 95 -9.96 -1.56 -13.04
C LEU A 95 -10.46 -3.00 -13.25
N GLU A 96 -11.68 -3.18 -13.80
CA GLU A 96 -12.27 -4.51 -13.99
C GLU A 96 -11.44 -5.40 -14.92
N THR A 97 -10.68 -4.80 -15.84
CA THR A 97 -9.76 -5.52 -16.74
C THR A 97 -8.53 -6.08 -16.04
N GLU A 98 -8.21 -5.57 -14.85
CA GLU A 98 -7.09 -5.98 -14.01
C GLU A 98 -7.50 -7.06 -12.98
N MET A 99 -8.75 -7.52 -13.07
CA MET A 99 -9.26 -8.58 -12.19
C MET A 99 -8.96 -9.95 -12.76
N GLU A 100 -8.32 -10.80 -11.95
CA GLU A 100 -8.10 -12.20 -12.27
C GLU A 100 -8.37 -13.06 -11.03
N GLU A 101 -9.15 -14.15 -11.18
CA GLU A 101 -9.54 -15.07 -10.10
C GLU A 101 -10.11 -14.37 -8.85
N GLY A 102 -10.81 -13.25 -9.04
CA GLY A 102 -11.42 -12.48 -7.95
C GLY A 102 -10.45 -11.55 -7.20
N ARG A 103 -9.23 -11.41 -7.66
CA ARG A 103 -8.19 -10.53 -7.12
C ARG A 103 -7.91 -9.37 -8.07
N LEU A 104 -7.53 -8.23 -7.50
CA LEU A 104 -7.16 -7.02 -8.24
C LEU A 104 -5.63 -6.84 -8.19
N PHE A 105 -4.94 -7.23 -9.26
CA PHE A 105 -3.49 -7.06 -9.35
C PHE A 105 -3.05 -6.74 -10.77
N PHE A 106 -2.02 -5.92 -10.90
CA PHE A 106 -1.55 -5.41 -12.18
C PHE A 106 -0.14 -4.80 -12.04
N TRP A 107 0.41 -4.28 -13.13
CA TRP A 107 1.66 -3.52 -13.13
C TRP A 107 1.53 -2.19 -13.89
N ASP A 108 2.44 -1.27 -13.58
CA ASP A 108 2.82 -0.15 -14.45
C ASP A 108 4.18 -0.45 -15.08
N GLU A 109 4.30 -0.25 -16.39
CA GLU A 109 5.57 -0.31 -17.11
C GLU A 109 6.14 1.08 -17.31
N LEU A 110 7.44 1.24 -17.01
CA LEU A 110 8.19 2.47 -17.14
C LEU A 110 9.43 2.19 -17.99
N ASP A 111 10.02 3.23 -18.60
CA ASP A 111 11.24 3.10 -19.42
C ASP A 111 12.41 2.45 -18.65
N PHE A 112 12.39 2.53 -17.31
CA PHE A 112 13.49 2.10 -16.45
C PHE A 112 13.12 0.96 -15.48
N GLY A 113 11.90 0.43 -15.54
CA GLY A 113 11.47 -0.67 -14.66
C GLY A 113 9.97 -0.84 -14.62
N LYS A 114 9.49 -1.76 -13.76
CA LYS A 114 8.06 -2.01 -13.55
C LYS A 114 7.68 -1.84 -12.08
N ILE A 115 6.42 -1.53 -11.85
CA ILE A 115 5.83 -1.47 -10.50
C ILE A 115 4.69 -2.49 -10.47
N PHE A 116 4.79 -3.46 -9.58
CA PHE A 116 3.74 -4.44 -9.34
C PHE A 116 2.83 -3.99 -8.20
N TYR A 117 1.55 -4.13 -8.41
CA TYR A 117 0.47 -3.88 -7.46
C TYR A 117 -0.22 -5.21 -7.19
N LEU A 118 -0.07 -5.75 -5.97
CA LEU A 118 -0.49 -7.10 -5.61
C LEU A 118 -1.65 -7.07 -4.63
N ASP A 119 -2.56 -8.00 -4.78
CA ASP A 119 -3.75 -8.16 -3.94
C ASP A 119 -3.52 -9.20 -2.86
N THR A 120 -3.44 -8.75 -1.61
CA THR A 120 -3.39 -9.59 -0.41
C THR A 120 -4.62 -9.45 0.48
N SER A 121 -5.72 -8.93 -0.06
CA SER A 121 -6.92 -8.55 0.72
C SER A 121 -7.54 -9.69 1.54
N ASN A 122 -7.37 -10.94 1.13
CA ASN A 122 -7.87 -12.09 1.89
C ASN A 122 -6.87 -12.64 2.93
N GLY A 123 -5.83 -11.88 3.28
CA GLY A 123 -4.81 -12.29 4.24
C GLY A 123 -3.67 -13.13 3.64
N ASP A 124 -3.76 -13.52 2.37
CA ASP A 124 -2.74 -14.29 1.66
C ASP A 124 -2.30 -13.60 0.36
N LEU A 125 -1.11 -13.89 -0.13
CA LEU A 125 -0.69 -13.57 -1.50
C LEU A 125 -0.84 -14.83 -2.35
N PRO A 126 -1.82 -14.88 -3.28
CA PRO A 126 -2.07 -16.05 -4.11
C PRO A 126 -0.85 -16.48 -4.93
N MET A 127 -0.66 -17.80 -5.06
CA MET A 127 0.51 -18.35 -5.73
C MET A 127 0.61 -17.96 -7.21
N HIS A 128 -0.52 -17.74 -7.90
CA HIS A 128 -0.51 -17.27 -9.28
C HIS A 128 0.07 -15.87 -9.43
N GLN A 129 -0.24 -14.93 -8.52
CA GLN A 129 0.37 -13.61 -8.51
C GLN A 129 1.89 -13.68 -8.26
N LEU A 130 2.30 -14.56 -7.34
CA LEU A 130 3.71 -14.74 -7.02
C LEU A 130 4.49 -15.36 -8.19
N ALA A 131 3.91 -16.36 -8.86
CA ALA A 131 4.48 -17.00 -10.04
C ALA A 131 4.61 -15.98 -11.20
N TRP A 132 3.61 -15.13 -11.38
CA TRP A 132 3.63 -14.05 -12.35
C TRP A 132 4.77 -13.04 -12.06
N VAL A 133 4.93 -12.60 -10.80
CA VAL A 133 6.06 -11.73 -10.41
C VAL A 133 7.39 -12.42 -10.64
N GLU A 134 7.53 -13.71 -10.28
CA GLU A 134 8.76 -14.48 -10.47
C GLU A 134 9.13 -14.60 -11.95
N GLU A 135 8.13 -14.87 -12.81
CA GLU A 135 8.32 -14.98 -14.27
C GLU A 135 8.78 -13.64 -14.86
N GLU A 136 8.07 -12.55 -14.56
CA GLU A 136 8.41 -11.21 -15.07
C GLU A 136 9.78 -10.73 -14.59
N CYS A 137 10.11 -10.96 -13.32
CA CYS A 137 11.41 -10.64 -12.77
C CYS A 137 12.54 -11.51 -13.36
N GLY A 138 12.26 -12.78 -13.63
CA GLY A 138 13.22 -13.73 -14.17
C GLY A 138 13.58 -13.46 -15.64
N GLN A 139 12.66 -12.88 -16.40
CA GLN A 139 12.85 -12.60 -17.84
C GLN A 139 13.49 -11.21 -18.11
N SER A 140 13.72 -10.41 -17.08
CA SER A 140 14.15 -9.02 -17.24
C SER A 140 15.36 -8.66 -16.36
N TYR A 141 16.24 -7.83 -16.90
CA TYR A 141 17.31 -7.17 -16.13
C TYR A 141 16.84 -5.84 -15.50
N GLN A 142 15.62 -5.42 -15.79
CA GLN A 142 15.04 -4.21 -15.21
C GLN A 142 14.88 -4.36 -13.70
N LYS A 143 14.72 -3.23 -13.04
CA LYS A 143 14.42 -3.16 -11.60
C LYS A 143 12.93 -3.02 -11.36
N PHE A 144 12.49 -3.51 -10.21
CA PHE A 144 11.08 -3.57 -9.86
C PHE A 144 10.81 -2.97 -8.49
N LEU A 145 9.61 -2.39 -8.34
CA LEU A 145 9.01 -2.09 -7.04
C LEU A 145 7.77 -2.96 -6.87
N LEU A 146 7.48 -3.39 -5.65
CA LEU A 146 6.26 -4.09 -5.29
C LEU A 146 5.46 -3.26 -4.29
N PHE A 147 4.15 -3.18 -4.52
CA PHE A 147 3.18 -2.71 -3.56
C PHE A 147 2.23 -3.85 -3.20
N MET A 148 2.06 -4.12 -1.92
CA MET A 148 1.12 -5.10 -1.37
C MET A 148 0.68 -4.63 0.02
N HIS A 149 -0.55 -4.91 0.42
CA HIS A 149 -1.05 -4.40 1.70
C HIS A 149 -0.37 -5.07 2.89
N HIS A 150 -0.44 -6.41 2.98
CA HIS A 150 0.20 -7.15 4.06
C HIS A 150 1.71 -7.31 3.83
N PRO A 151 2.56 -6.96 4.80
CA PRO A 151 4.01 -7.14 4.64
C PRO A 151 4.41 -8.62 4.65
N PRO A 152 5.37 -9.03 3.82
CA PRO A 152 5.88 -10.41 3.79
C PRO A 152 6.90 -10.68 4.91
N VAL A 153 6.83 -9.95 6.00
CA VAL A 153 7.69 -10.04 7.19
C VAL A 153 6.92 -9.63 8.44
N LEU A 154 7.33 -10.13 9.60
CA LEU A 154 6.86 -9.62 10.89
C LEU A 154 7.39 -8.21 11.13
N GLY A 155 6.56 -7.33 11.68
CA GLY A 155 6.82 -5.91 11.85
C GLY A 155 7.28 -5.50 13.24
N ASN A 156 7.38 -6.43 14.19
CA ASN A 156 7.54 -6.18 15.62
C ASN A 156 6.41 -5.27 16.17
N VAL A 157 5.18 -5.60 15.80
CA VAL A 157 3.94 -5.04 16.33
C VAL A 157 3.14 -6.22 16.85
N HIS A 158 3.11 -6.41 18.16
CA HIS A 158 2.72 -7.67 18.79
C HIS A 158 1.34 -8.17 18.31
N LEU A 159 0.31 -7.33 18.40
CA LEU A 159 -1.04 -7.68 17.93
C LEU A 159 -1.05 -8.15 16.47
N MET A 160 -0.35 -7.41 15.60
CA MET A 160 -0.36 -7.65 14.15
C MET A 160 0.43 -8.90 13.78
N ASP A 161 1.58 -9.10 14.44
CA ASP A 161 2.44 -10.27 14.19
C ASP A 161 1.77 -11.58 14.61
N GLU A 162 1.01 -11.57 15.73
CA GLU A 162 0.38 -12.78 16.27
C GLU A 162 -0.96 -13.12 15.59
N ASN A 163 -1.74 -12.11 15.17
CA ASN A 163 -3.13 -12.34 14.76
C ASN A 163 -3.44 -11.92 13.31
N HIS A 164 -2.60 -11.08 12.70
CA HIS A 164 -2.92 -10.45 11.41
C HIS A 164 -1.77 -10.49 10.41
N ALA A 165 -0.73 -11.31 10.67
CA ALA A 165 0.37 -11.47 9.73
C ALA A 165 -0.09 -12.13 8.43
N LEU A 166 0.61 -11.89 7.33
CA LEU A 166 0.37 -12.55 6.04
C LEU A 166 0.37 -14.08 6.24
N GLU A 167 -0.75 -14.76 5.96
CA GLU A 167 -0.96 -16.19 6.29
C GLU A 167 0.07 -17.10 5.62
N ASN A 168 0.37 -16.87 4.34
CA ASN A 168 1.33 -17.68 3.60
C ASN A 168 2.73 -17.05 3.51
N MET A 169 3.11 -16.23 4.50
CA MET A 169 4.38 -15.49 4.57
C MET A 169 5.60 -16.34 4.21
N ASN A 170 5.69 -17.54 4.77
CA ASN A 170 6.82 -18.45 4.53
C ASN A 170 6.97 -18.85 3.05
N GLN A 171 5.84 -19.03 2.35
CA GLN A 171 5.85 -19.37 0.91
C GLN A 171 6.29 -18.15 0.09
N VAL A 172 5.75 -16.96 0.43
CA VAL A 172 6.10 -15.69 -0.21
C VAL A 172 7.60 -15.42 -0.06
N GLN A 173 8.13 -15.52 1.16
CA GLN A 173 9.55 -15.32 1.45
C GLN A 173 10.45 -16.28 0.66
N LYS A 174 10.04 -17.56 0.54
CA LYS A 174 10.81 -18.58 -0.21
C LYS A 174 10.98 -18.21 -1.68
N ILE A 175 9.96 -17.62 -2.30
CA ILE A 175 10.02 -17.18 -3.70
C ILE A 175 10.80 -15.87 -3.80
N LEU A 176 10.49 -14.87 -2.97
CA LEU A 176 11.20 -13.60 -2.96
C LEU A 176 12.72 -13.77 -2.79
N ARG A 177 13.16 -14.78 -2.03
CA ARG A 177 14.59 -15.08 -1.84
C ARG A 177 15.35 -15.27 -3.14
N ASN A 178 14.70 -15.76 -4.19
CA ASN A 178 15.31 -16.09 -5.48
C ASN A 178 15.25 -14.91 -6.48
N ILE A 179 14.49 -13.86 -6.18
CA ILE A 179 14.35 -12.69 -7.03
C ILE A 179 15.34 -11.62 -6.56
N ASN A 180 16.20 -11.12 -7.45
CA ASN A 180 17.28 -10.20 -7.08
C ASN A 180 17.10 -8.76 -7.60
N ASN A 181 16.11 -8.51 -8.41
CA ASN A 181 15.89 -7.22 -9.08
C ASN A 181 14.75 -6.39 -8.50
N ILE A 182 14.10 -6.85 -7.42
CA ILE A 182 13.17 -6.05 -6.61
C ILE A 182 13.98 -5.11 -5.71
N GLN A 183 13.84 -3.80 -5.90
CA GLN A 183 14.55 -2.77 -5.13
C GLN A 183 13.83 -2.37 -3.85
N GLY A 184 12.51 -2.49 -3.80
CA GLY A 184 11.72 -2.17 -2.62
C GLY A 184 10.34 -2.83 -2.64
N ILE A 185 9.88 -3.23 -1.46
CA ILE A 185 8.53 -3.74 -1.21
C ILE A 185 7.85 -2.77 -0.25
N PHE A 186 6.72 -2.19 -0.64
CA PHE A 186 6.00 -1.18 0.10
C PHE A 186 4.66 -1.73 0.58
N CYS A 187 4.42 -1.60 1.89
CA CYS A 187 3.27 -2.20 2.55
C CYS A 187 2.57 -1.20 3.48
N GLY A 188 1.34 -1.54 3.90
CA GLY A 188 0.56 -0.90 4.95
C GLY A 188 0.29 -1.86 6.10
N HIS A 189 -1.00 -1.93 6.52
CA HIS A 189 -1.60 -2.90 7.42
C HIS A 189 -1.20 -2.79 8.89
N TYR A 190 0.06 -2.57 9.18
CA TYR A 190 0.60 -2.54 10.55
C TYR A 190 0.42 -1.19 11.24
N HIS A 191 -0.05 -0.17 10.53
CA HIS A 191 -0.24 1.19 11.04
C HIS A 191 1.00 1.77 11.74
N ASN A 192 2.19 1.36 11.32
CA ASN A 192 3.46 1.78 11.90
C ASN A 192 4.50 2.00 10.81
N GLU A 193 5.45 2.90 11.03
CA GLU A 193 6.61 2.98 10.18
C GLU A 193 7.61 1.89 10.55
N ARG A 194 7.95 1.03 9.58
CA ARG A 194 9.03 0.05 9.71
C ARG A 194 9.86 -0.02 8.43
N THR A 195 11.12 -0.34 8.59
CA THR A 195 12.02 -0.67 7.48
C THR A 195 12.77 -1.93 7.87
N ILE A 196 12.53 -3.01 7.16
CA ILE A 196 13.01 -4.35 7.50
C ILE A 196 13.73 -4.94 6.30
N ARG A 197 14.89 -5.54 6.51
CA ARG A 197 15.61 -6.25 5.48
C ARG A 197 15.18 -7.71 5.42
N LEU A 198 14.63 -8.12 4.27
CA LEU A 198 14.30 -9.51 3.95
C LEU A 198 15.22 -9.98 2.82
N TYR A 199 16.22 -10.78 3.13
CA TYR A 199 17.27 -11.21 2.17
C TYR A 199 17.92 -10.01 1.47
N ASN A 200 17.71 -9.87 0.16
CA ASN A 200 18.24 -8.76 -0.65
C ASN A 200 17.24 -7.60 -0.80
N HIS A 201 16.05 -7.72 -0.22
CA HIS A 201 14.98 -6.73 -0.35
C HIS A 201 14.87 -5.86 0.90
N MET A 202 14.45 -4.61 0.68
CA MET A 202 13.98 -3.73 1.75
C MET A 202 12.46 -3.73 1.74
N VAL A 203 11.85 -4.12 2.85
CA VAL A 203 10.42 -4.04 3.08
C VAL A 203 10.16 -2.78 3.90
N MET A 204 9.35 -1.87 3.38
CA MET A 204 9.00 -0.60 3.98
C MET A 204 7.51 -0.56 4.30
N ILE A 205 7.17 -0.64 5.58
CA ILE A 205 5.80 -0.45 6.06
C ILE A 205 5.58 1.05 6.24
N THR A 206 4.52 1.55 5.62
CA THR A 206 4.14 2.96 5.67
C THR A 206 3.17 3.18 6.84
N PRO A 207 3.31 4.25 7.63
CA PRO A 207 2.38 4.56 8.71
C PRO A 207 0.99 4.88 8.18
N SER A 208 -0.02 4.57 8.98
CA SER A 208 -1.43 4.81 8.66
C SER A 208 -1.76 6.29 8.59
N THR A 209 -2.78 6.62 7.79
CA THR A 209 -3.42 7.94 7.79
C THR A 209 -4.58 8.04 8.79
N PHE A 210 -4.94 6.93 9.43
CA PHE A 210 -5.93 6.90 10.51
C PHE A 210 -5.27 7.15 11.87
N ALA A 211 -4.49 6.18 12.36
CA ALA A 211 -3.79 6.22 13.65
C ALA A 211 -2.69 5.16 13.67
N GLN A 212 -1.73 5.30 14.58
CA GLN A 212 -0.65 4.33 14.76
C GLN A 212 -1.01 3.35 15.89
N ILE A 213 -0.80 2.04 15.66
CA ILE A 213 -1.03 0.97 16.64
C ILE A 213 0.12 0.94 17.64
N ASP A 214 -0.19 0.67 18.91
CA ASP A 214 0.79 0.43 19.96
C ASP A 214 1.50 -0.92 19.68
N ASP A 215 2.81 -0.87 19.46
CA ASP A 215 3.59 -2.03 19.04
C ASP A 215 3.81 -3.07 20.15
N GLN A 216 3.60 -2.71 21.42
CA GLN A 216 3.74 -3.60 22.57
C GLN A 216 2.41 -4.20 23.04
N SER A 217 1.27 -3.71 22.55
CA SER A 217 -0.04 -4.13 23.03
C SER A 217 -0.49 -5.47 22.40
N GLU A 218 -1.06 -6.35 23.21
CA GLU A 218 -1.70 -7.60 22.77
C GLU A 218 -3.10 -7.39 22.19
N ILE A 219 -3.69 -6.22 22.44
CA ILE A 219 -5.02 -5.82 21.93
C ILE A 219 -4.90 -4.54 21.13
N PHE A 220 -5.89 -4.25 20.29
CA PHE A 220 -5.89 -3.01 19.52
C PHE A 220 -5.85 -1.80 20.46
N ASN A 221 -4.77 -1.03 20.36
CA ASN A 221 -4.54 0.17 21.15
C ASN A 221 -3.84 1.22 20.27
N ILE A 222 -4.29 2.47 20.33
CA ILE A 222 -3.71 3.57 19.58
C ILE A 222 -2.59 4.20 20.40
N SER A 223 -1.36 4.15 19.88
CA SER A 223 -0.19 4.83 20.46
C SER A 223 -0.11 6.30 20.06
N SER A 224 -0.56 6.62 18.84
CA SER A 224 -0.50 8.00 18.30
C SER A 224 -1.59 8.25 17.25
N LYS A 225 -2.12 9.47 17.25
CA LYS A 225 -3.02 9.99 16.21
C LYS A 225 -2.27 10.78 15.11
N THR A 226 -0.94 10.80 15.16
CA THR A 226 -0.11 11.41 14.13
C THR A 226 -0.25 10.62 12.84
N ILE A 227 -0.64 11.29 11.78
CA ILE A 227 -0.81 10.66 10.47
C ILE A 227 0.45 10.80 9.63
N GLY A 228 0.69 9.83 8.74
CA GLY A 228 1.88 9.87 7.91
C GLY A 228 1.64 9.31 6.50
N TRP A 229 2.57 9.59 5.62
CA TRP A 229 2.66 9.02 4.29
C TRP A 229 4.13 8.89 3.89
N ARG A 230 4.44 7.99 2.95
CA ARG A 230 5.81 7.74 2.50
C ARG A 230 6.05 8.38 1.14
N LYS A 231 7.11 9.19 1.03
CA LYS A 231 7.64 9.63 -0.25
C LYS A 231 8.66 8.63 -0.77
N ILE A 232 8.52 8.25 -2.04
CA ILE A 232 9.41 7.34 -2.74
C ILE A 232 9.91 8.06 -3.98
N ILE A 233 11.22 8.05 -4.21
CA ILE A 233 11.87 8.64 -5.38
C ILE A 233 12.66 7.53 -6.06
N TRP A 234 12.31 7.21 -7.31
CA TRP A 234 12.87 6.08 -8.03
C TRP A 234 13.16 6.43 -9.48
N ASP A 235 14.33 6.00 -9.97
CA ASP A 235 14.78 6.19 -11.36
C ASP A 235 15.30 4.89 -12.02
N GLY A 236 15.00 3.73 -11.41
CA GLY A 236 15.47 2.42 -11.85
C GLY A 236 16.87 2.07 -11.34
N SER A 237 17.75 3.04 -11.11
CA SER A 237 19.10 2.80 -10.58
C SER A 237 19.18 3.06 -9.09
N SER A 238 18.51 4.08 -8.61
CA SER A 238 18.45 4.47 -7.19
C SER A 238 17.03 4.47 -6.66
N LEU A 239 16.89 4.13 -5.39
CA LEU A 239 15.66 4.19 -4.63
C LEU A 239 15.91 4.96 -3.34
N SER A 240 15.24 6.09 -3.18
CA SER A 240 15.23 6.87 -1.95
C SER A 240 13.81 6.95 -1.39
N THR A 241 13.65 6.76 -0.09
CA THR A 241 12.33 6.82 0.54
C THR A 241 12.42 7.33 1.97
N TYR A 242 11.40 8.07 2.39
CA TYR A 242 11.25 8.58 3.74
C TYR A 242 9.79 8.90 4.05
N VAL A 243 9.44 8.87 5.33
CA VAL A 243 8.09 9.20 5.82
C VAL A 243 7.98 10.68 6.14
N LYS A 244 6.82 11.24 5.85
CA LYS A 244 6.40 12.59 6.29
C LYS A 244 5.22 12.44 7.25
N TYR A 245 5.35 12.97 8.44
CA TYR A 245 4.30 13.02 9.46
C TYR A 245 3.63 14.40 9.52
N LEU A 246 2.34 14.42 9.91
CA LEU A 246 1.51 15.63 10.01
C LEU A 246 0.74 15.69 11.33
#